data_d06ca9abbb890869d4de9bbeb0289b4c
#
_entry.id   d06ca9abbb890869d4de9bbeb0289b4c
#
_cell.length_a   1.000
_cell.length_b   1.000
_cell.length_c   1.000
_cell.angle_alpha   90.00
_cell.angle_beta   90.00
_cell.angle_gamma   90.00
#
_symmetry.space_group_name_H-M   'P 1'
#
loop_
_entity.id
_entity.type
_entity.pdbx_description
1 polymer ?
#
loop_
_entity_poly.entity_id
_entity_poly.type
_entity_poly.pdbx_seq_one_letter_code
_entity_poly.pdbx_strand_id
1 'polypeptide(L)'
;MEQPKETLVKRYSGRDNGWLNRDAVSITLDTSGEGRYGYWMNLALGGNQTDGTVLPEREFSEDWDGAWIGETQVTQTGWSAELFLPWSQVAMPQRDNERVINAYVSRKVAHLDERWTIPALPRTQPFFMSSLQPLLLESVDPKKQWSVFPYATFSDDRIDDEFDAKLGADFFYRPSSNFQLTGTVNPDFGNVESDEAIVNLSAFETFFPEKRLCFKEGIEVFKTSSKKSARVLHTRRIGGRPRPPELPEGISIPARQLGSPIDLDAAVKVVGSMGKIRYGVLGLSLIHI
;
A
#
# COMPACT_ATOMS: atom_id res chain seq x y z
N MET A 1 3.52 28.42 1.30
CA MET A 1 2.61 28.56 0.14
C MET A 1 1.68 29.74 0.41
N GLU A 2 1.75 30.79 -0.40
CA GLU A 2 0.91 31.97 -0.22
C GLU A 2 -0.51 31.70 -0.69
N GLN A 3 -1.48 32.07 0.12
CA GLN A 3 -2.92 31.95 -0.18
C GLN A 3 -3.69 32.73 0.89
N PRO A 4 -4.67 33.61 0.54
CA PRO A 4 -5.49 34.29 1.52
C PRO A 4 -6.21 33.33 2.44
N LYS A 5 -6.23 33.62 3.75
CA LYS A 5 -6.76 32.70 4.77
C LYS A 5 -8.22 32.32 4.54
N GLU A 6 -9.00 33.24 4.06
CA GLU A 6 -10.44 33.09 3.75
C GLU A 6 -10.70 32.13 2.59
N THR A 7 -9.68 31.84 1.78
CA THR A 7 -9.77 30.89 0.65
C THR A 7 -9.22 29.51 0.98
N LEU A 8 -8.67 29.31 2.18
CA LEU A 8 -8.14 28.03 2.62
C LEU A 8 -9.28 27.02 2.82
N VAL A 9 -9.16 25.87 2.15
CA VAL A 9 -10.12 24.77 2.27
C VAL A 9 -9.48 23.66 3.09
N LYS A 10 -9.86 23.60 4.37
CA LYS A 10 -9.40 22.60 5.34
C LYS A 10 -10.54 21.63 5.64
N ARG A 11 -10.38 20.36 5.26
CA ARG A 11 -11.34 19.30 5.54
C ARG A 11 -10.61 18.08 6.08
N TYR A 12 -11.15 17.51 7.15
CA TYR A 12 -10.57 16.34 7.82
C TYR A 12 -11.19 15.06 7.28
N SER A 13 -10.39 14.00 7.23
CA SER A 13 -10.82 12.65 6.95
C SER A 13 -9.85 11.67 7.59
N GLY A 14 -10.10 10.37 7.52
CA GLY A 14 -9.09 9.36 7.77
C GLY A 14 -7.97 9.39 6.73
N ARG A 15 -6.93 8.55 6.94
CA ARG A 15 -5.88 8.28 5.97
C ARG A 15 -6.51 7.70 4.69
N ASP A 16 -5.86 7.90 3.57
CA ASP A 16 -6.21 7.38 2.23
C ASP A 16 -7.60 7.80 1.71
N ASN A 17 -8.14 8.88 2.25
CA ASN A 17 -9.34 9.50 1.72
C ASN A 17 -8.97 10.72 0.85
N GLY A 18 -8.54 10.47 -0.38
CA GLY A 18 -8.12 11.50 -1.34
C GLY A 18 -9.27 12.26 -2.04
N TRP A 19 -10.52 11.84 -1.86
CA TRP A 19 -11.68 12.34 -2.62
C TRP A 19 -12.14 13.74 -2.22
N LEU A 20 -11.85 14.16 -1.01
CA LEU A 20 -12.30 15.46 -0.52
C LEU A 20 -11.58 16.61 -1.23
N ASN A 21 -12.36 17.57 -1.75
CA ASN A 21 -11.79 18.80 -2.29
C ASN A 21 -11.25 19.67 -1.16
N ARG A 22 -9.93 19.74 -1.01
CA ARG A 22 -9.19 20.45 0.04
C ARG A 22 -7.83 20.89 -0.46
N ASP A 23 -7.24 21.89 0.16
CA ASP A 23 -5.87 22.31 -0.14
C ASP A 23 -4.91 21.19 0.25
N ALA A 24 -3.99 20.85 -0.64
CA ALA A 24 -3.04 19.76 -0.43
C ALA A 24 -1.75 19.98 -1.23
N VAL A 25 -0.68 19.38 -0.78
CA VAL A 25 0.56 19.21 -1.52
C VAL A 25 0.81 17.72 -1.77
N SER A 26 1.28 17.39 -2.96
CA SER A 26 1.67 16.02 -3.28
C SER A 26 3.09 16.00 -3.83
N ILE A 27 3.83 14.97 -3.44
CA ILE A 27 5.17 14.69 -3.94
C ILE A 27 5.15 13.30 -4.56
N THR A 28 5.69 13.16 -5.77
CA THR A 28 5.96 11.86 -6.38
C THR A 28 7.46 11.74 -6.58
N LEU A 29 8.02 10.61 -6.16
CA LEU A 29 9.45 10.31 -6.26
C LEU A 29 9.63 9.01 -7.06
N ASP A 30 10.31 9.10 -8.19
CA ASP A 30 10.91 7.95 -8.85
C ASP A 30 12.32 7.75 -8.28
N THR A 31 12.42 6.85 -7.33
CA THR A 31 13.65 6.55 -6.61
C THR A 31 14.66 5.75 -7.43
N SER A 32 14.23 5.21 -8.56
CA SER A 32 15.11 4.54 -9.53
C SER A 32 15.83 5.53 -10.47
N GLY A 33 15.21 6.69 -10.73
CA GLY A 33 15.64 7.63 -11.74
C GLY A 33 15.44 7.16 -13.18
N GLU A 34 14.66 6.08 -13.38
CA GLU A 34 14.50 5.41 -14.68
C GLU A 34 13.07 5.46 -15.23
N GLY A 35 12.15 6.14 -14.53
CA GLY A 35 10.75 6.29 -14.94
C GLY A 35 9.91 5.02 -14.84
N ARG A 36 10.33 4.04 -14.02
CA ARG A 36 9.69 2.71 -14.00
C ARG A 36 8.65 2.53 -12.93
N TYR A 37 8.88 3.12 -11.78
CA TYR A 37 7.94 3.14 -10.66
C TYR A 37 8.29 4.30 -9.74
N GLY A 38 7.31 4.78 -9.05
CA GLY A 38 7.49 5.84 -8.07
C GLY A 38 6.59 5.66 -6.87
N TYR A 39 6.86 6.47 -5.86
CA TYR A 39 6.06 6.59 -4.66
C TYR A 39 5.45 7.99 -4.64
N TRP A 40 4.18 8.09 -4.34
CA TRP A 40 3.52 9.37 -4.21
C TRP A 40 2.95 9.52 -2.81
N MET A 41 3.07 10.71 -2.28
CA MET A 41 2.56 11.11 -0.98
C MET A 41 1.77 12.38 -1.15
N ASN A 42 0.61 12.46 -0.53
CA ASN A 42 -0.26 13.63 -0.53
C ASN A 42 -0.56 14.03 0.91
N LEU A 43 -0.25 15.27 1.23
CA LEU A 43 -0.50 15.88 2.53
C LEU A 43 -1.51 17.01 2.38
N ALA A 44 -2.67 16.83 2.96
CA ALA A 44 -3.72 17.84 2.92
C ALA A 44 -3.56 18.87 4.04
N LEU A 45 -4.03 20.08 3.80
CA LEU A 45 -4.17 21.08 4.86
C LEU A 45 -5.12 20.55 5.93
N GLY A 46 -4.57 20.25 7.09
CA GLY A 46 -5.28 19.54 8.17
C GLY A 46 -4.59 18.27 8.62
N GLY A 47 -3.49 17.89 7.92
CA GLY A 47 -2.64 16.76 8.31
C GLY A 47 -3.09 15.40 7.75
N ASN A 48 -4.17 15.34 6.95
CA ASN A 48 -4.59 14.08 6.36
C ASN A 48 -3.57 13.61 5.31
N GLN A 49 -3.17 12.36 5.41
CA GLN A 49 -2.20 11.70 4.55
C GLN A 49 -2.88 10.73 3.60
N THR A 50 -2.39 10.67 2.37
CA THR A 50 -2.73 9.66 1.37
C THR A 50 -1.45 9.33 0.62
N ASP A 51 -1.20 8.07 0.35
CA ASP A 51 0.03 7.64 -0.34
C ASP A 51 -0.19 6.42 -1.21
N GLY A 52 0.85 6.02 -1.91
CA GLY A 52 0.78 4.88 -2.80
C GLY A 52 1.97 4.80 -3.75
N THR A 53 1.82 3.97 -4.75
CA THR A 53 2.79 3.81 -5.84
C THR A 53 2.23 4.29 -7.17
N VAL A 54 3.12 4.61 -8.09
CA VAL A 54 2.77 4.92 -9.48
C VAL A 54 3.65 4.10 -10.42
N LEU A 55 2.98 3.38 -11.34
CA LEU A 55 3.61 2.62 -12.41
C LEU A 55 3.59 3.42 -13.72
N PRO A 56 4.41 3.06 -14.69
CA PRO A 56 4.42 3.74 -15.98
C PRO A 56 3.08 3.66 -16.71
N GLU A 57 2.55 4.76 -17.26
CA GLU A 57 3.06 6.10 -17.05
C GLU A 57 2.25 6.85 -15.98
N ARG A 58 0.98 6.50 -15.80
CA ARG A 58 0.04 7.15 -14.88
C ARG A 58 -0.85 6.15 -14.15
N GLU A 59 -0.34 4.97 -13.87
CA GLU A 59 -1.08 3.95 -13.14
C GLU A 59 -0.83 4.13 -11.64
N PHE A 60 -1.72 4.86 -10.98
CA PHE A 60 -1.66 5.11 -9.54
C PHE A 60 -2.34 3.99 -8.76
N SER A 61 -1.74 3.59 -7.65
CA SER A 61 -2.28 2.62 -6.70
C SER A 61 -2.10 3.13 -5.28
N GLU A 62 -3.10 2.96 -4.43
CA GLU A 62 -3.10 3.28 -2.99
C GLU A 62 -2.73 2.05 -2.13
N ASP A 63 -2.19 0.99 -2.72
CA ASP A 63 -1.86 -0.24 -1.97
C ASP A 63 -0.58 -0.16 -1.13
N TRP A 64 0.26 0.87 -1.35
CA TRP A 64 1.45 1.10 -0.54
C TRP A 64 1.15 2.11 0.56
N ASP A 65 1.47 1.73 1.78
CA ASP A 65 1.41 2.54 2.98
C ASP A 65 2.81 2.77 3.52
N GLY A 66 3.33 3.96 3.32
CA GLY A 66 4.64 4.35 3.84
C GLY A 66 4.57 4.87 5.26
N ALA A 67 5.56 4.52 6.09
CA ALA A 67 5.73 5.16 7.40
C ALA A 67 6.46 6.51 7.23
N TRP A 68 5.77 7.50 6.69
CA TRP A 68 6.23 8.88 6.58
C TRP A 68 5.41 9.81 7.48
N ILE A 69 5.99 10.94 7.83
CA ILE A 69 5.36 11.93 8.72
C ILE A 69 5.11 13.19 7.91
N GLY A 70 3.94 13.77 8.06
CA GLY A 70 3.57 15.03 7.42
C GLY A 70 2.85 15.95 8.39
N GLU A 71 3.28 17.20 8.43
CA GLU A 71 2.70 18.25 9.25
C GLU A 71 2.33 19.47 8.40
N THR A 72 1.25 20.12 8.78
CA THR A 72 0.80 21.34 8.10
C THR A 72 0.49 22.45 9.10
N GLN A 73 0.85 23.66 8.75
CA GLN A 73 0.62 24.83 9.58
C GLN A 73 0.06 25.99 8.74
N VAL A 74 -1.01 26.62 9.25
CA VAL A 74 -1.50 27.89 8.69
C VAL A 74 -0.58 29.02 9.14
N THR A 75 -0.09 29.80 8.17
CA THR A 75 0.81 30.95 8.39
C THR A 75 0.04 32.28 8.29
N GLN A 76 0.75 33.38 8.40
CA GLN A 76 0.13 34.71 8.23
C GLN A 76 -0.37 34.97 6.81
N THR A 77 0.35 34.46 5.82
CA THR A 77 0.10 34.72 4.39
C THR A 77 -0.38 33.48 3.62
N GLY A 78 -0.61 32.34 4.32
CA GLY A 78 -1.02 31.12 3.66
C GLY A 78 -0.87 29.90 4.56
N TRP A 79 -0.15 28.89 4.10
CA TRP A 79 0.13 27.68 4.86
C TRP A 79 1.45 27.02 4.44
N SER A 80 2.02 26.21 5.32
CA SER A 80 3.21 25.41 5.08
C SER A 80 2.90 23.92 5.24
N ALA A 81 3.71 23.09 4.62
CA ALA A 81 3.69 21.64 4.76
C ALA A 81 5.12 21.14 4.85
N GLU A 82 5.37 20.23 5.77
CA GLU A 82 6.64 19.51 5.92
C GLU A 82 6.36 18.02 5.81
N LEU A 83 7.19 17.31 5.03
CA LEU A 83 7.10 15.87 4.86
C LEU A 83 8.47 15.26 5.19
N PHE A 84 8.46 14.25 6.05
CA PHE A 84 9.63 13.45 6.38
C PHE A 84 9.41 12.02 5.91
N LEU A 85 10.15 11.59 4.90
CA LEU A 85 10.14 10.23 4.35
C LEU A 85 11.48 9.56 4.67
N PRO A 86 11.51 8.55 5.55
CA PRO A 86 12.71 7.74 5.72
C PRO A 86 13.04 7.01 4.42
N TRP A 87 14.29 7.13 3.92
CA TRP A 87 14.72 6.44 2.69
C TRP A 87 14.58 4.92 2.74
N SER A 88 14.52 4.38 3.92
CA SER A 88 14.27 2.96 4.15
C SER A 88 12.85 2.50 3.77
N GLN A 89 11.90 3.42 3.65
CA GLN A 89 10.52 3.12 3.27
C GLN A 89 10.35 2.91 1.76
N VAL A 90 11.31 3.34 0.96
CA VAL A 90 11.24 3.29 -0.51
C VAL A 90 12.35 2.42 -1.08
N ALA A 91 12.04 1.67 -2.12
CA ALA A 91 13.04 0.89 -2.84
C ALA A 91 13.91 1.82 -3.69
N MET A 92 15.22 1.74 -3.50
CA MET A 92 16.21 2.51 -4.25
C MET A 92 17.27 1.57 -4.86
N PRO A 93 17.64 1.69 -6.12
CA PRO A 93 18.75 0.94 -6.69
C PRO A 93 20.05 1.23 -5.94
N GLN A 94 20.91 0.21 -5.77
CA GLN A 94 22.23 0.46 -5.19
C GLN A 94 23.08 1.28 -6.17
N ARG A 95 23.68 2.35 -5.66
CA ARG A 95 24.67 3.19 -6.38
C ARG A 95 25.72 3.67 -5.40
N ASP A 96 26.95 3.78 -5.86
CA ASP A 96 28.08 3.95 -4.95
C ASP A 96 28.28 5.38 -4.41
N ASN A 97 27.88 6.46 -5.08
CA ASN A 97 28.12 7.82 -4.58
C ASN A 97 26.97 8.82 -4.82
N GLU A 98 26.59 9.07 -6.04
CA GLU A 98 25.56 10.05 -6.38
C GLU A 98 24.29 9.36 -6.88
N ARG A 99 23.14 9.82 -6.39
CA ARG A 99 21.86 9.30 -6.83
C ARG A 99 21.09 10.37 -7.58
N VAL A 100 20.65 10.03 -8.77
CA VAL A 100 19.64 10.81 -9.46
C VAL A 100 18.33 10.10 -9.25
N ILE A 101 17.40 10.78 -8.59
CA ILE A 101 15.98 10.39 -8.52
C ILE A 101 15.19 11.38 -9.37
N ASN A 102 13.97 11.01 -9.75
CA ASN A 102 13.11 11.99 -10.40
C ASN A 102 11.98 12.38 -9.46
N ALA A 103 11.60 13.64 -9.48
CA ALA A 103 10.61 14.20 -8.58
C ALA A 103 9.54 15.00 -9.33
N TYR A 104 8.34 14.98 -8.76
CA TYR A 104 7.23 15.82 -9.16
C TYR A 104 6.56 16.34 -7.91
N VAL A 105 6.32 17.63 -7.89
CA VAL A 105 5.59 18.30 -6.80
C VAL A 105 4.34 18.93 -7.36
N SER A 106 3.23 18.76 -6.69
CA SER A 106 2.00 19.43 -7.06
C SER A 106 1.30 20.02 -5.85
N ARG A 107 0.62 21.14 -6.08
CA ARG A 107 -0.24 21.80 -5.10
C ARG A 107 -1.67 21.83 -5.62
N LYS A 108 -2.62 21.31 -4.85
CA LYS A 108 -4.04 21.51 -5.09
C LYS A 108 -4.47 22.82 -4.41
N VAL A 109 -5.07 23.71 -5.18
CA VAL A 109 -5.69 24.95 -4.73
C VAL A 109 -7.20 24.75 -4.81
N ALA A 110 -7.78 24.35 -3.69
CA ALA A 110 -9.13 23.77 -3.69
C ALA A 110 -10.25 24.75 -4.06
N HIS A 111 -10.13 26.02 -3.65
CA HIS A 111 -11.14 27.04 -3.96
C HIS A 111 -11.20 27.44 -5.42
N LEU A 112 -10.08 27.24 -6.17
CA LEU A 112 -10.00 27.46 -7.61
C LEU A 112 -10.23 26.18 -8.42
N ASP A 113 -10.24 25.05 -7.75
CA ASP A 113 -10.19 23.71 -8.36
C ASP A 113 -8.98 23.50 -9.29
N GLU A 114 -7.88 24.15 -8.99
CA GLU A 114 -6.65 24.09 -9.78
C GLU A 114 -5.59 23.19 -9.13
N ARG A 115 -4.68 22.69 -9.97
CA ARG A 115 -3.47 21.97 -9.55
C ARG A 115 -2.25 22.59 -10.22
N TRP A 116 -1.35 23.10 -9.42
CA TRP A 116 -0.09 23.68 -9.85
C TRP A 116 1.03 22.68 -9.68
N THR A 117 1.93 22.57 -10.66
CA THR A 117 2.88 21.45 -10.70
C THR A 117 4.28 21.85 -11.11
N ILE A 118 5.28 21.16 -10.57
CA ILE A 118 6.68 21.22 -10.94
C ILE A 118 7.18 19.79 -11.17
N PRO A 119 7.64 19.43 -12.38
CA PRO A 119 7.56 20.20 -13.63
C PRO A 119 6.12 20.40 -14.09
N ALA A 120 5.92 21.34 -15.02
CA ALA A 120 4.59 21.59 -15.59
C ALA A 120 4.18 20.43 -16.51
N LEU A 121 3.44 19.48 -15.97
CA LEU A 121 2.95 18.30 -16.70
C LEU A 121 1.42 18.33 -16.77
N PRO A 122 0.84 18.74 -17.92
CA PRO A 122 -0.60 18.73 -18.08
C PRO A 122 -1.16 17.30 -18.03
N ARG A 123 -2.38 17.13 -17.51
CA ARG A 123 -3.03 15.82 -17.39
C ARG A 123 -3.27 15.14 -18.73
N THR A 124 -3.33 15.89 -19.79
CA THR A 124 -3.51 15.39 -21.16
C THR A 124 -2.25 14.73 -21.73
N GLN A 125 -1.08 14.99 -21.13
CA GLN A 125 0.17 14.36 -21.55
C GLN A 125 0.20 12.90 -21.06
N PRO A 126 0.39 11.91 -21.95
CA PRO A 126 0.39 10.50 -21.58
C PRO A 126 1.61 10.12 -20.74
N PHE A 127 2.76 10.79 -20.98
CA PHE A 127 4.01 10.53 -20.29
C PHE A 127 4.06 11.29 -18.96
N PHE A 128 4.14 10.57 -17.86
CA PHE A 128 4.23 11.14 -16.52
C PHE A 128 5.55 10.76 -15.85
N MET A 129 5.77 9.47 -15.62
CA MET A 129 6.95 8.99 -14.91
C MET A 129 8.25 9.32 -15.65
N SER A 130 8.25 9.24 -16.98
CA SER A 130 9.41 9.59 -17.81
C SER A 130 9.65 11.10 -17.96
N SER A 131 8.73 11.94 -17.47
CA SER A 131 8.80 13.40 -17.57
C SER A 131 9.03 14.11 -16.23
N LEU A 132 9.33 13.37 -15.16
CA LEU A 132 9.62 13.93 -13.85
C LEU A 132 10.95 14.69 -13.87
N GLN A 133 11.09 15.66 -12.94
CA GLN A 133 12.29 16.49 -12.83
C GLN A 133 13.41 15.70 -12.12
N PRO A 134 14.61 15.59 -12.72
CA PRO A 134 15.73 14.94 -12.04
C PRO A 134 16.21 15.78 -10.84
N LEU A 135 16.51 15.08 -9.76
CA LEU A 135 17.03 15.60 -8.51
C LEU A 135 18.26 14.80 -8.11
N LEU A 136 19.38 15.48 -7.95
CA LEU A 136 20.62 14.88 -7.47
C LEU A 136 20.60 14.80 -5.93
N LEU A 137 20.82 13.61 -5.41
CA LEU A 137 20.96 13.35 -3.99
C LEU A 137 22.41 12.94 -3.70
N GLU A 138 23.09 13.71 -2.87
CA GLU A 138 24.43 13.40 -2.39
C GLU A 138 24.35 12.56 -1.12
N SER A 139 25.20 11.54 -1.02
CA SER A 139 25.44 10.78 0.23
C SER A 139 24.20 10.11 0.84
N VAL A 140 23.26 9.61 0.03
CA VAL A 140 22.10 8.85 0.51
C VAL A 140 22.40 7.34 0.47
N ASP A 141 22.51 6.74 1.65
CA ASP A 141 22.68 5.29 1.82
C ASP A 141 21.49 4.73 2.65
N PRO A 142 20.52 4.05 1.99
CA PRO A 142 19.39 3.45 2.69
C PRO A 142 19.86 2.31 3.60
N LYS A 143 19.61 2.44 4.90
CA LYS A 143 20.03 1.46 5.91
C LYS A 143 19.28 0.13 5.71
N LYS A 144 19.99 -0.97 6.02
CA LYS A 144 19.38 -2.30 6.15
C LYS A 144 18.32 -2.27 7.25
N GLN A 145 17.20 -2.91 6.98
CA GLN A 145 16.11 -2.98 7.93
C GLN A 145 15.73 -4.44 8.19
N TRP A 146 15.38 -4.71 9.43
CA TRP A 146 14.68 -5.93 9.81
C TRP A 146 13.73 -5.60 10.96
N SER A 147 12.61 -6.29 11.00
CA SER A 147 11.62 -6.15 12.07
C SER A 147 10.94 -7.49 12.28
N VAL A 148 10.63 -7.79 13.54
CA VAL A 148 9.85 -8.95 13.92
C VAL A 148 8.74 -8.48 14.85
N PHE A 149 7.51 -8.87 14.55
CA PHE A 149 6.31 -8.54 15.32
C PHE A 149 5.67 -9.82 15.84
N PRO A 150 6.08 -10.31 17.02
CA PRO A 150 5.41 -11.43 17.66
C PRO A 150 4.05 -10.98 18.18
N TYR A 151 3.07 -11.88 18.13
CA TYR A 151 1.74 -11.67 18.69
C TYR A 151 1.20 -12.94 19.32
N ALA A 152 0.28 -12.76 20.27
CA ALA A 152 -0.52 -13.81 20.86
C ALA A 152 -1.98 -13.41 20.80
N THR A 153 -2.83 -14.33 20.35
CA THR A 153 -4.28 -14.10 20.31
C THR A 153 -4.98 -15.17 21.12
N PHE A 154 -6.07 -14.76 21.75
CA PHE A 154 -6.91 -15.63 22.57
C PHE A 154 -8.35 -15.41 22.12
N SER A 155 -9.04 -16.48 21.76
CA SER A 155 -10.46 -16.45 21.44
C SER A 155 -11.24 -17.42 22.34
N ASP A 156 -12.39 -16.94 22.82
CA ASP A 156 -13.33 -17.69 23.65
C ASP A 156 -14.68 -17.78 22.90
N ASP A 157 -14.95 -18.93 22.28
CA ASP A 157 -16.21 -19.17 21.60
C ASP A 157 -17.23 -19.77 22.58
N ARG A 158 -18.10 -18.91 23.10
CA ARG A 158 -19.11 -19.28 24.08
C ARG A 158 -20.30 -20.06 23.50
N ILE A 159 -20.34 -20.23 22.18
CA ILE A 159 -21.40 -21.02 21.53
C ILE A 159 -21.00 -22.48 21.49
N ASP A 160 -19.75 -22.75 21.13
CA ASP A 160 -19.21 -24.11 21.06
C ASP A 160 -18.36 -24.48 22.29
N ASP A 161 -18.25 -23.56 23.27
CA ASP A 161 -17.46 -23.72 24.51
C ASP A 161 -16.00 -24.10 24.23
N GLU A 162 -15.44 -23.47 23.15
CA GLU A 162 -14.06 -23.70 22.73
C GLU A 162 -13.18 -22.48 23.02
N PHE A 163 -12.04 -22.74 23.65
CA PHE A 163 -10.99 -21.76 23.87
C PHE A 163 -9.84 -22.04 22.92
N ASP A 164 -9.48 -21.07 22.10
CA ASP A 164 -8.33 -21.15 21.20
C ASP A 164 -7.27 -20.11 21.57
N ALA A 165 -6.01 -20.51 21.50
CA ALA A 165 -4.86 -19.65 21.74
C ALA A 165 -3.85 -19.82 20.61
N LYS A 166 -3.56 -18.75 19.89
CA LYS A 166 -2.60 -18.73 18.78
C LYS A 166 -1.40 -17.85 19.11
N LEU A 167 -0.21 -18.35 18.79
CA LEU A 167 1.03 -17.60 18.81
C LEU A 167 1.55 -17.49 17.39
N GLY A 168 1.90 -16.30 16.97
CA GLY A 168 2.42 -16.05 15.63
C GLY A 168 3.42 -14.93 15.60
N ALA A 169 4.01 -14.71 14.44
CA ALA A 169 4.93 -13.61 14.20
C ALA A 169 4.96 -13.18 12.74
N ASP A 170 5.03 -11.88 12.50
CA ASP A 170 5.38 -11.31 11.22
C ASP A 170 6.86 -10.90 11.22
N PHE A 171 7.53 -11.05 10.09
CA PHE A 171 8.90 -10.60 9.93
C PHE A 171 9.11 -9.89 8.60
N PHE A 172 9.94 -8.86 8.66
CA PHE A 172 10.35 -8.06 7.52
C PHE A 172 11.86 -7.99 7.50
N TYR A 173 12.45 -8.23 6.34
CA TYR A 173 13.88 -8.12 6.14
C TYR A 173 14.20 -7.46 4.81
N ARG A 174 14.83 -6.32 4.87
CA ARG A 174 15.27 -5.54 3.72
C ARG A 174 16.77 -5.28 3.82
N PRO A 175 17.62 -6.22 3.36
CA PRO A 175 19.07 -6.07 3.41
C PRO A 175 19.59 -5.01 2.45
N SER A 176 18.81 -4.73 1.40
CA SER A 176 19.12 -3.71 0.40
C SER A 176 17.83 -3.10 -0.14
N SER A 177 17.93 -1.97 -0.81
CA SER A 177 16.81 -1.32 -1.48
C SER A 177 16.22 -2.13 -2.65
N ASN A 178 16.93 -3.16 -3.11
CA ASN A 178 16.54 -4.00 -4.24
C ASN A 178 16.02 -5.37 -3.85
N PHE A 179 15.93 -5.66 -2.55
CA PHE A 179 15.47 -6.95 -2.05
C PHE A 179 14.68 -6.77 -0.77
N GLN A 180 13.52 -7.37 -0.72
CA GLN A 180 12.66 -7.42 0.45
C GLN A 180 12.11 -8.82 0.63
N LEU A 181 12.22 -9.31 1.86
CA LEU A 181 11.63 -10.56 2.32
C LEU A 181 10.60 -10.20 3.40
N THR A 182 9.39 -10.64 3.21
CA THR A 182 8.31 -10.51 4.18
C THR A 182 7.75 -11.90 4.45
N GLY A 183 7.49 -12.21 5.70
CA GLY A 183 6.89 -13.49 6.04
C GLY A 183 6.02 -13.40 7.29
N THR A 184 5.19 -14.40 7.43
CA THR A 184 4.34 -14.62 8.61
C THR A 184 4.30 -16.09 8.97
N VAL A 185 4.24 -16.37 10.25
CA VAL A 185 4.07 -17.71 10.79
C VAL A 185 2.85 -17.71 11.68
N ASN A 186 1.95 -18.67 11.47
CA ASN A 186 0.70 -18.83 12.20
C ASN A 186 -0.10 -17.51 12.31
N PRO A 187 -0.40 -16.85 11.16
CA PRO A 187 -1.04 -15.54 11.19
C PRO A 187 -2.45 -15.61 11.74
N ASP A 188 -2.78 -14.63 12.58
CA ASP A 188 -4.16 -14.37 12.97
C ASP A 188 -4.69 -13.17 12.16
N PHE A 189 -5.62 -13.44 11.26
CA PHE A 189 -6.26 -12.40 10.46
C PHE A 189 -7.51 -11.80 11.12
N GLY A 190 -7.87 -12.24 12.32
CA GLY A 190 -8.98 -11.70 13.10
C GLY A 190 -8.77 -10.24 13.54
N ASN A 191 -7.51 -9.84 13.72
CA ASN A 191 -7.15 -8.47 14.10
C ASN A 191 -6.99 -7.49 12.93
N VAL A 192 -7.27 -7.92 11.70
CA VAL A 192 -7.22 -7.03 10.54
C VAL A 192 -8.48 -6.18 10.53
N GLU A 193 -8.30 -4.89 10.27
CA GLU A 193 -9.40 -3.94 10.14
C GLU A 193 -10.47 -4.48 9.17
N SER A 194 -11.73 -4.48 9.59
CA SER A 194 -12.83 -4.95 8.75
C SER A 194 -13.01 -4.07 7.51
N ASP A 195 -13.47 -4.68 6.43
CA ASP A 195 -13.80 -3.94 5.22
C ASP A 195 -15.09 -3.14 5.42
N GLU A 196 -15.18 -1.99 4.72
CA GLU A 196 -16.42 -1.23 4.70
C GLU A 196 -17.54 -2.03 4.03
N ALA A 197 -18.74 -1.97 4.61
CA ALA A 197 -19.90 -2.62 4.02
C ALA A 197 -20.31 -1.91 2.72
N ILE A 198 -20.11 -2.56 1.59
CA ILE A 198 -20.49 -2.05 0.28
C ILE A 198 -21.70 -2.84 -0.24
N VAL A 199 -22.77 -2.13 -0.59
CA VAL A 199 -23.91 -2.73 -1.29
C VAL A 199 -23.55 -2.82 -2.78
N ASN A 200 -23.11 -4.01 -3.23
CA ASN A 200 -22.80 -4.25 -4.63
C ASN A 200 -24.03 -4.71 -5.38
N LEU A 201 -24.59 -3.84 -6.19
CA LEU A 201 -25.73 -4.12 -7.08
C LEU A 201 -25.31 -4.55 -8.50
N SER A 202 -24.03 -4.69 -8.74
CA SER A 202 -23.48 -5.10 -10.03
C SER A 202 -23.26 -6.61 -10.11
N ALA A 203 -23.14 -7.14 -11.34
CA ALA A 203 -22.78 -8.53 -11.58
C ALA A 203 -21.27 -8.84 -11.41
N PHE A 204 -20.48 -7.83 -11.02
CA PHE A 204 -19.03 -7.96 -10.87
C PHE A 204 -18.64 -8.10 -9.40
N GLU A 205 -17.65 -8.94 -9.13
CA GLU A 205 -17.08 -9.10 -7.79
C GLU A 205 -16.43 -7.79 -7.34
N THR A 206 -16.71 -7.39 -6.09
CA THR A 206 -16.04 -6.24 -5.45
C THR A 206 -14.69 -6.69 -4.92
N PHE A 207 -13.62 -6.01 -5.33
CA PHE A 207 -12.27 -6.27 -4.85
C PHE A 207 -11.91 -5.28 -3.74
N PHE A 208 -11.75 -5.78 -2.53
CA PHE A 208 -11.27 -4.99 -1.40
C PHE A 208 -9.75 -4.89 -1.41
N PRO A 209 -9.17 -3.76 -0.93
CA PRO A 209 -7.73 -3.63 -0.77
C PRO A 209 -7.18 -4.66 0.22
N GLU A 210 -5.92 -5.04 0.05
CA GLU A 210 -5.23 -5.93 0.98
C GLU A 210 -4.83 -5.14 2.24
N LYS A 211 -5.21 -5.63 3.42
CA LYS A 211 -4.92 -5.00 4.71
C LYS A 211 -3.94 -5.78 5.57
N ARG A 212 -3.69 -7.06 5.23
CA ARG A 212 -2.77 -7.91 5.99
C ARG A 212 -1.32 -7.53 5.70
N LEU A 213 -0.55 -7.23 6.74
CA LEU A 213 0.80 -6.69 6.63
C LEU A 213 1.72 -7.51 5.72
N CYS A 214 1.73 -8.84 5.87
CA CYS A 214 2.56 -9.72 5.06
C CYS A 214 2.26 -9.61 3.55
N PHE A 215 1.02 -9.38 3.17
CA PHE A 215 0.60 -9.32 1.77
C PHE A 215 0.60 -7.91 1.19
N LYS A 216 0.55 -6.86 2.01
CA LYS A 216 0.38 -5.47 1.58
C LYS A 216 1.61 -4.92 0.84
N GLU A 217 2.79 -4.96 1.44
CA GLU A 217 4.00 -4.41 0.83
C GLU A 217 4.44 -5.18 -0.41
N GLY A 218 4.78 -4.48 -1.50
CA GLY A 218 5.29 -5.07 -2.73
C GLY A 218 4.26 -5.86 -3.55
N ILE A 219 2.96 -5.74 -3.21
CA ILE A 219 1.88 -6.43 -3.94
C ILE A 219 1.77 -5.96 -5.39
N GLU A 220 2.22 -4.75 -5.69
CA GLU A 220 2.21 -4.18 -7.03
C GLU A 220 3.04 -5.00 -8.04
N VAL A 221 4.03 -5.76 -7.59
CA VAL A 221 4.83 -6.66 -8.46
C VAL A 221 3.98 -7.82 -9.00
N PHE A 222 2.94 -8.21 -8.27
CA PHE A 222 2.02 -9.28 -8.65
C PHE A 222 0.78 -8.78 -9.38
N LYS A 223 0.62 -7.46 -9.53
CA LYS A 223 -0.47 -6.89 -10.31
C LYS A 223 -0.12 -6.90 -11.78
N THR A 224 -1.01 -7.41 -12.59
CA THR A 224 -0.92 -7.31 -14.04
C THR A 224 -1.70 -6.10 -14.51
N SER A 225 -1.05 -5.22 -15.24
CA SER A 225 -1.71 -4.12 -15.95
C SER A 225 -2.54 -4.70 -17.10
N SER A 226 -3.77 -5.07 -16.81
CA SER A 226 -4.73 -5.48 -17.84
C SER A 226 -5.86 -4.49 -17.91
N LYS A 227 -6.10 -3.91 -19.08
CA LYS A 227 -7.27 -3.07 -19.39
C LYS A 227 -8.62 -3.80 -19.18
N LYS A 228 -8.60 -5.09 -18.87
CA LYS A 228 -9.78 -5.97 -18.70
C LYS A 228 -9.90 -6.54 -17.28
N SER A 229 -9.57 -5.81 -16.23
CA SER A 229 -9.87 -6.20 -14.82
C SER A 229 -9.43 -7.61 -14.42
N ALA A 230 -8.52 -8.26 -15.14
CA ALA A 230 -8.03 -9.59 -14.78
C ALA A 230 -6.95 -9.45 -13.72
N ARG A 231 -7.21 -9.96 -12.53
CA ARG A 231 -6.20 -10.13 -11.47
C ARG A 231 -5.62 -11.54 -11.55
N VAL A 232 -4.32 -11.66 -11.71
CA VAL A 232 -3.63 -12.96 -11.69
C VAL A 232 -3.49 -13.49 -10.27
N LEU A 233 -3.26 -12.60 -9.32
CA LEU A 233 -3.18 -12.93 -7.89
C LEU A 233 -4.17 -12.08 -7.10
N HIS A 234 -5.05 -12.74 -6.35
CA HIS A 234 -5.96 -12.10 -5.40
C HIS A 234 -5.67 -12.62 -3.99
N THR A 235 -4.78 -11.93 -3.29
CA THR A 235 -4.30 -12.35 -1.98
C THR A 235 -5.42 -12.49 -0.95
N ARG A 236 -6.49 -11.71 -1.02
CA ARG A 236 -7.67 -11.81 -0.13
C ARG A 236 -8.38 -13.17 -0.16
N ARG A 237 -8.14 -13.99 -1.18
CA ARG A 237 -8.64 -15.37 -1.24
C ARG A 237 -7.77 -16.37 -0.48
N ILE A 238 -6.54 -15.98 -0.11
CA ILE A 238 -5.64 -16.79 0.69
C ILE A 238 -6.17 -16.83 2.13
N GLY A 239 -6.41 -18.03 2.67
CA GLY A 239 -7.07 -18.23 3.96
C GLY A 239 -8.59 -17.93 3.93
N GLY A 240 -9.18 -17.74 2.75
CA GLY A 240 -10.63 -17.59 2.60
C GLY A 240 -11.39 -18.90 2.78
N ARG A 241 -12.71 -18.82 2.75
CA ARG A 241 -13.59 -20.00 2.83
C ARG A 241 -13.32 -20.98 1.69
N PRO A 242 -13.16 -22.27 1.96
CA PRO A 242 -13.02 -23.28 0.93
C PRO A 242 -14.32 -23.44 0.15
N ARG A 243 -14.23 -24.02 -1.04
CA ARG A 243 -15.44 -24.49 -1.72
C ARG A 243 -15.99 -25.68 -0.95
N PRO A 244 -17.31 -25.75 -0.71
CA PRO A 244 -17.91 -26.92 -0.10
C PRO A 244 -17.51 -28.19 -0.85
N PRO A 245 -17.03 -29.24 -0.18
CA PRO A 245 -16.74 -30.51 -0.83
C PRO A 245 -18.04 -31.17 -1.33
N GLU A 246 -17.93 -31.95 -2.40
CA GLU A 246 -19.03 -32.86 -2.81
C GLU A 246 -19.05 -34.00 -1.79
N LEU A 247 -20.11 -34.05 -0.99
CA LEU A 247 -20.28 -35.06 0.06
C LEU A 247 -21.00 -36.30 -0.47
N PRO A 248 -20.59 -37.51 -0.07
CA PRO A 248 -21.36 -38.71 -0.28
C PRO A 248 -22.76 -38.60 0.31
N GLU A 249 -23.73 -39.33 -0.27
CA GLU A 249 -25.11 -39.35 0.23
C GLU A 249 -25.15 -39.78 1.72
N GLY A 250 -25.84 -39.00 2.54
CA GLY A 250 -26.02 -39.28 3.95
C GLY A 250 -24.99 -38.63 4.90
N ILE A 251 -23.99 -37.94 4.36
CA ILE A 251 -23.04 -37.14 5.18
C ILE A 251 -23.44 -35.68 5.11
N SER A 252 -23.65 -35.06 6.26
CA SER A 252 -23.84 -33.60 6.35
C SER A 252 -22.77 -32.97 7.26
N ILE A 253 -22.13 -31.93 6.77
CA ILE A 253 -21.23 -31.11 7.56
C ILE A 253 -22.01 -29.88 8.03
N PRO A 254 -21.90 -29.49 9.32
CA PRO A 254 -22.55 -28.28 9.79
C PRO A 254 -22.18 -27.06 8.93
N ALA A 255 -23.15 -26.24 8.56
CA ALA A 255 -22.94 -25.06 7.70
C ALA A 255 -21.87 -24.11 8.27
N ARG A 256 -21.69 -24.08 9.58
CA ARG A 256 -20.68 -23.28 10.28
C ARG A 256 -19.27 -23.76 9.95
N GLN A 257 -19.02 -25.07 9.98
CA GLN A 257 -17.70 -25.64 9.63
C GLN A 257 -17.38 -25.43 8.15
N LEU A 258 -18.35 -25.56 7.27
CA LEU A 258 -18.21 -25.24 5.84
C LEU A 258 -17.93 -23.75 5.58
N GLY A 259 -18.31 -22.90 6.52
CA GLY A 259 -18.11 -21.45 6.46
C GLY A 259 -16.81 -20.94 7.04
N SER A 260 -16.02 -21.78 7.71
CA SER A 260 -14.79 -21.36 8.38
C SER A 260 -13.68 -21.05 7.37
N PRO A 261 -12.88 -20.02 7.61
CA PRO A 261 -11.66 -19.74 6.83
C PRO A 261 -10.67 -20.90 6.96
N ILE A 262 -9.82 -21.07 5.95
CA ILE A 262 -8.69 -22.02 5.99
C ILE A 262 -7.56 -21.39 6.80
N ASP A 263 -7.03 -22.14 7.76
CA ASP A 263 -5.87 -21.69 8.52
C ASP A 263 -4.61 -21.67 7.64
N LEU A 264 -3.81 -20.63 7.82
CA LEU A 264 -2.55 -20.42 7.14
C LEU A 264 -1.43 -20.67 8.17
N ASP A 265 -0.59 -21.70 7.96
CA ASP A 265 0.57 -21.94 8.83
C ASP A 265 1.64 -20.89 8.64
N ALA A 266 1.96 -20.61 7.38
CA ALA A 266 3.00 -19.65 7.02
C ALA A 266 2.78 -19.08 5.64
N ALA A 267 3.25 -17.84 5.47
CA ALA A 267 3.42 -17.23 4.17
C ALA A 267 4.79 -16.55 4.09
N VAL A 268 5.39 -16.62 2.92
CA VAL A 268 6.64 -15.92 2.63
C VAL A 268 6.52 -15.21 1.29
N LYS A 269 6.94 -13.97 1.25
CA LYS A 269 6.97 -13.16 0.04
C LYS A 269 8.33 -12.53 -0.14
N VAL A 270 8.88 -12.71 -1.32
CA VAL A 270 10.13 -12.07 -1.74
C VAL A 270 9.81 -11.14 -2.90
N VAL A 271 10.23 -9.89 -2.79
CA VAL A 271 10.10 -8.90 -3.85
C VAL A 271 11.45 -8.24 -4.07
N GLY A 272 11.82 -8.05 -5.32
CA GLY A 272 13.08 -7.41 -5.62
C GLY A 272 13.18 -6.87 -7.04
N SER A 273 14.36 -6.30 -7.30
CA SER A 273 14.72 -5.82 -8.63
C SER A 273 16.17 -6.21 -8.96
N MET A 274 16.40 -6.63 -10.19
CA MET A 274 17.71 -6.93 -10.73
C MET A 274 17.85 -6.24 -12.08
N GLY A 275 18.62 -5.14 -12.10
CA GLY A 275 18.70 -4.28 -13.27
C GLY A 275 17.31 -3.76 -13.68
N LYS A 276 16.87 -4.13 -14.87
CA LYS A 276 15.58 -3.71 -15.45
C LYS A 276 14.39 -4.59 -15.08
N ILE A 277 14.61 -5.69 -14.37
CA ILE A 277 13.58 -6.68 -14.07
C ILE A 277 13.16 -6.53 -12.60
N ARG A 278 11.87 -6.38 -12.35
CA ARG A 278 11.26 -6.57 -11.03
C ARG A 278 10.73 -7.99 -10.95
N TYR A 279 10.91 -8.62 -9.81
CA TYR A 279 10.44 -9.98 -9.56
C TYR A 279 9.75 -10.10 -8.22
N GLY A 280 8.83 -11.03 -8.13
CA GLY A 280 8.13 -11.39 -6.90
C GLY A 280 7.90 -12.89 -6.83
N VAL A 281 8.11 -13.45 -5.64
CA VAL A 281 7.83 -14.86 -5.33
C VAL A 281 6.96 -14.89 -4.08
N LEU A 282 5.88 -15.66 -4.11
CA LEU A 282 4.98 -15.89 -2.98
C LEU A 282 4.88 -17.38 -2.72
N GLY A 283 5.21 -17.79 -1.50
CA GLY A 283 5.04 -19.15 -0.99
C GLY A 283 4.02 -19.16 0.15
N LEU A 284 3.19 -20.19 0.20
CA LEU A 284 2.11 -20.35 1.19
C LEU A 284 2.11 -21.78 1.71
N SER A 285 1.87 -21.94 3.01
CA SER A 285 1.55 -23.21 3.67
C SER A 285 0.16 -23.08 4.28
N LEU A 286 -0.77 -23.91 3.83
CA LEU A 286 -2.16 -23.94 4.28
C LEU A 286 -2.45 -25.30 4.93
N ILE A 287 -3.16 -25.31 6.04
CA ILE A 287 -3.71 -26.55 6.60
C ILE A 287 -5.00 -26.88 5.84
N HIS A 288 -5.01 -28.04 5.22
CA HIS A 288 -6.24 -28.64 4.70
C HIS A 288 -6.74 -29.61 5.77
N ILE A 289 -7.89 -29.30 6.35
CA ILE A 289 -8.64 -30.19 7.21
C ILE A 289 -9.56 -31.03 6.37
#